data_e282a46983557c4750c95cc3fbe7e406
#
_entry.id   e282a46983557c4750c95cc3fbe7e406
#
_cell.length_a   1.000
_cell.length_b   1.000
_cell.length_c   1.000
_cell.angle_alpha   90.00
_cell.angle_beta   90.00
_cell.angle_gamma   90.00
#
_symmetry.space_group_name_H-M   'P 1'
#
loop_
_entity.id
_entity.type
_entity.pdbx_description
1 polymer ?
#
loop_
_entity_poly.entity_id
_entity_poly.type
_entity_poly.pdbx_seq_one_letter_code
_entity_poly.pdbx_strand_id
1 'polypeptide(L)'
;MTDLQKVLLALLLSLSLAACDQPGGEVPDPVDPGPEEPDDPMEPGPIEPDPDEPDPIPEEEFLEDSEGREFSYVPVGDLLPNSGPGHQDTTIYRPDILFPLEDAAFLNSQVYRYGGSQGSLNGMEGWQCETSNYDYPWQDTFCESRSRSQIMCPDGGHEGVDIRPATCIPESGATHWAVAVEDGRIVGLDGSKYTVRLQTEDGTLYRYLHLKMNQLAVADGQFVTKGQRIGKVSNDFYNSAGDLVPTTYHLHFEMYQNYAPDEETDPVFDQVNPYMTLVNAYEKKLRAQ
;
A
#
# COMPACT_ATOMS: atom_id res chain seq x y z
N MET A 1 -45.87 -27.01 -4.41
CA MET A 1 -46.52 -27.67 -3.27
C MET A 1 -45.34 -28.11 -2.41
N THR A 2 -45.01 -27.60 -1.29
CA THR A 2 -45.61 -27.03 -0.10
C THR A 2 -44.65 -25.97 0.46
N ASP A 3 -45.01 -24.80 0.69
CA ASP A 3 -45.58 -24.14 1.88
C ASP A 3 -44.82 -24.29 3.19
N LEU A 4 -44.58 -23.11 3.72
CA LEU A 4 -44.68 -22.65 5.12
C LEU A 4 -43.38 -22.41 5.82
N GLN A 5 -43.18 -21.34 6.61
CA GLN A 5 -44.09 -20.51 7.37
C GLN A 5 -43.39 -19.19 7.76
N LYS A 6 -44.19 -18.13 7.73
CA LYS A 6 -43.89 -16.85 8.31
C LYS A 6 -43.98 -16.95 9.86
N VAL A 7 -43.02 -16.41 10.57
CA VAL A 7 -43.17 -16.06 11.98
C VAL A 7 -42.85 -14.58 12.17
N LEU A 8 -43.89 -13.87 12.47
CA LEU A 8 -43.94 -12.49 12.89
C LEU A 8 -43.70 -12.46 14.40
N LEU A 9 -42.75 -11.67 14.92
CA LEU A 9 -42.69 -11.37 16.32
C LEU A 9 -42.62 -9.85 16.52
N ALA A 10 -43.74 -9.31 17.02
CA ALA A 10 -43.86 -7.94 17.46
C ALA A 10 -43.23 -7.78 18.85
N LEU A 11 -42.42 -6.73 19.04
CA LEU A 11 -41.99 -6.32 20.37
C LEU A 11 -42.56 -4.93 20.69
N LEU A 12 -43.28 -4.91 21.82
CA LEU A 12 -43.96 -3.79 22.39
C LEU A 12 -42.99 -2.72 22.94
N LEU A 13 -43.30 -1.45 22.62
CA LEU A 13 -42.74 -0.29 23.31
C LEU A 13 -43.39 -0.18 24.70
N SER A 14 -42.59 -0.01 25.73
CA SER A 14 -43.01 0.53 27.04
C SER A 14 -42.33 1.88 27.25
N LEU A 15 -43.14 2.94 27.16
CA LEU A 15 -42.81 4.27 27.66
C LEU A 15 -42.92 4.29 29.18
N SER A 16 -41.89 4.75 29.87
CA SER A 16 -41.96 5.16 31.26
C SER A 16 -41.74 6.67 31.34
N LEU A 17 -42.77 7.40 31.70
CA LEU A 17 -42.68 8.78 32.14
C LEU A 17 -42.20 8.81 33.59
N ALA A 18 -41.13 9.53 33.86
CA ALA A 18 -40.76 9.94 35.22
C ALA A 18 -41.02 11.44 35.38
N ALA A 19 -41.81 11.77 36.37
CA ALA A 19 -42.18 13.12 36.76
C ALA A 19 -41.02 13.80 37.50
N CYS A 20 -40.82 15.08 37.22
CA CYS A 20 -39.92 15.95 37.99
C CYS A 20 -40.66 16.52 39.20
N ASP A 21 -40.14 16.24 40.38
CA ASP A 21 -40.43 16.99 41.59
C ASP A 21 -39.34 18.06 41.78
N GLN A 22 -39.76 19.31 41.97
CA GLN A 22 -38.90 20.42 42.38
C GLN A 22 -39.05 20.68 43.87
N PRO A 23 -37.95 20.77 44.62
CA PRO A 23 -38.00 21.37 45.96
C PRO A 23 -37.67 22.87 45.90
N GLY A 24 -38.39 23.60 46.79
CA GLY A 24 -38.43 25.05 46.87
C GLY A 24 -37.10 25.72 47.22
N GLY A 25 -36.96 26.93 46.70
CA GLY A 25 -35.82 27.77 46.93
C GLY A 25 -35.88 28.50 48.28
N GLU A 26 -34.80 28.42 49.01
CA GLU A 26 -34.49 29.36 50.11
C GLU A 26 -33.82 30.61 49.54
N VAL A 27 -34.28 31.77 49.98
CA VAL A 27 -33.71 33.08 49.63
C VAL A 27 -32.53 33.34 50.57
N PRO A 28 -31.30 33.58 50.07
CA PRO A 28 -30.16 33.89 50.93
C PRO A 28 -30.20 35.36 51.41
N ASP A 29 -29.78 35.55 52.65
CA ASP A 29 -29.63 36.86 53.31
C ASP A 29 -28.58 37.74 52.60
N PRO A 30 -28.67 39.07 52.69
CA PRO A 30 -27.72 40.00 52.07
C PRO A 30 -26.32 39.89 52.71
N VAL A 31 -25.33 39.65 51.88
CA VAL A 31 -23.93 39.60 52.27
C VAL A 31 -23.37 41.02 52.38
N ASP A 32 -22.73 41.30 53.52
CA ASP A 32 -22.02 42.55 53.86
C ASP A 32 -20.79 42.71 52.93
N PRO A 33 -20.60 43.85 52.25
CA PRO A 33 -19.43 44.09 51.43
C PRO A 33 -18.17 44.31 52.34
N GLY A 34 -17.30 43.29 52.36
CA GLY A 34 -16.00 43.41 52.97
C GLY A 34 -15.06 44.38 52.20
N PRO A 35 -13.97 44.81 52.83
CA PRO A 35 -13.07 45.83 52.27
C PRO A 35 -12.45 45.38 50.92
N GLU A 36 -12.50 46.28 49.95
CA GLU A 36 -11.88 46.11 48.63
C GLU A 36 -10.34 45.90 48.75
N GLU A 37 -9.85 44.74 48.35
CA GLU A 37 -8.41 44.52 48.15
C GLU A 37 -7.95 45.29 46.90
N PRO A 38 -6.71 45.80 46.86
CA PRO A 38 -6.18 46.52 45.70
C PRO A 38 -6.04 45.59 44.50
N ASP A 39 -6.52 46.05 43.32
CA ASP A 39 -6.38 45.39 42.05
C ASP A 39 -4.95 44.93 41.79
N ASP A 40 -4.70 43.62 41.80
CA ASP A 40 -3.53 43.02 41.22
C ASP A 40 -3.52 43.29 39.70
N PRO A 41 -2.34 43.63 39.11
CA PRO A 41 -2.25 43.82 37.67
C PRO A 41 -2.67 42.55 36.95
N MET A 42 -3.72 42.61 36.14
CA MET A 42 -4.20 41.51 35.33
C MET A 42 -3.04 40.99 34.47
N GLU A 43 -2.67 39.75 34.69
CA GLU A 43 -1.83 39.05 33.70
C GLU A 43 -2.58 39.06 32.37
N PRO A 44 -1.91 39.30 31.22
CA PRO A 44 -2.52 39.23 29.93
C PRO A 44 -3.07 37.80 29.75
N GLY A 45 -4.38 37.68 29.57
CA GLY A 45 -4.99 36.41 29.27
C GLY A 45 -4.37 35.75 28.03
N PRO A 46 -4.53 34.43 27.88
CA PRO A 46 -4.04 33.73 26.71
C PRO A 46 -4.57 34.42 25.45
N ILE A 47 -3.65 34.75 24.55
CA ILE A 47 -3.99 35.33 23.24
C ILE A 47 -4.82 34.26 22.51
N GLU A 48 -6.11 34.51 22.35
CA GLU A 48 -6.93 33.65 21.48
C GLU A 48 -6.43 33.82 20.05
N PRO A 49 -6.23 32.71 19.28
CA PRO A 49 -5.79 32.80 17.90
C PRO A 49 -6.80 33.61 17.09
N ASP A 50 -6.27 34.47 16.22
CA ASP A 50 -7.08 35.27 15.29
C ASP A 50 -7.89 34.30 14.40
N PRO A 51 -9.23 34.37 14.38
CA PRO A 51 -10.04 33.48 13.55
C PRO A 51 -9.84 33.68 12.04
N ASP A 52 -9.17 34.76 11.64
CA ASP A 52 -8.83 35.06 10.24
C ASP A 52 -7.35 34.73 9.89
N GLU A 53 -6.56 34.22 10.87
CA GLU A 53 -5.21 33.75 10.58
C GLU A 53 -5.30 32.39 9.89
N PRO A 54 -4.76 32.24 8.65
CA PRO A 54 -4.79 30.96 7.98
C PRO A 54 -4.04 29.92 8.82
N ASP A 55 -4.63 28.74 8.95
CA ASP A 55 -3.96 27.61 9.60
C ASP A 55 -2.52 27.49 9.09
N PRO A 56 -1.54 27.28 9.98
CA PRO A 56 -0.17 27.09 9.56
C PRO A 56 -0.13 25.96 8.51
N ILE A 57 0.43 26.26 7.34
CA ILE A 57 0.65 25.26 6.29
C ILE A 57 1.43 24.14 6.97
N PRO A 58 0.93 22.89 6.96
CA PRO A 58 1.67 21.77 7.54
C PRO A 58 3.07 21.75 6.91
N GLU A 59 4.10 21.74 7.74
CA GLU A 59 5.45 21.49 7.24
C GLU A 59 5.39 20.19 6.47
N GLU A 60 5.80 20.20 5.19
CA GLU A 60 5.90 18.97 4.39
C GLU A 60 6.85 18.05 5.13
N GLU A 61 6.31 16.96 5.67
CA GLU A 61 7.08 15.95 6.39
C GLU A 61 7.87 15.13 5.37
N PHE A 62 9.14 15.47 5.22
CA PHE A 62 10.05 14.69 4.37
C PHE A 62 10.32 13.34 5.03
N LEU A 63 10.05 12.26 4.31
CA LEU A 63 10.34 10.91 4.75
C LEU A 63 11.71 10.50 4.23
N GLU A 64 12.55 9.98 5.09
CA GLU A 64 13.87 9.48 4.74
C GLU A 64 13.94 7.97 4.91
N ASP A 65 14.67 7.31 4.02
CA ASP A 65 14.98 5.90 4.17
C ASP A 65 16.11 5.66 5.18
N SER A 66 16.42 4.40 5.48
CA SER A 66 17.45 4.04 6.46
C SER A 66 18.88 4.49 6.08
N GLU A 67 19.09 5.00 4.87
CA GLU A 67 20.35 5.60 4.41
C GLU A 67 20.30 7.13 4.39
N GLY A 68 19.22 7.74 4.89
CA GLY A 68 19.04 9.18 4.97
C GLY A 68 18.77 9.85 3.63
N ARG A 69 18.15 9.11 2.68
CA ARG A 69 17.72 9.68 1.41
C ARG A 69 16.25 10.01 1.47
N GLU A 70 15.92 11.22 1.03
CA GLU A 70 14.53 11.65 0.94
C GLU A 70 13.74 10.77 -0.04
N PHE A 71 12.66 10.17 0.45
CA PHE A 71 11.76 9.37 -0.37
C PHE A 71 10.93 10.26 -1.27
N SER A 72 10.89 9.94 -2.53
CA SER A 72 10.00 10.56 -3.51
C SER A 72 9.55 9.54 -4.55
N TYR A 73 8.45 9.84 -5.23
CA TYR A 73 7.90 8.97 -6.26
C TYR A 73 7.27 9.80 -7.38
N VAL A 74 7.19 9.21 -8.58
CA VAL A 74 6.52 9.85 -9.71
C VAL A 74 5.00 9.72 -9.58
N PRO A 75 4.22 10.63 -10.15
CA PRO A 75 2.77 10.48 -10.23
C PRO A 75 2.38 9.14 -10.86
N VAL A 76 1.30 8.52 -10.34
CA VAL A 76 0.77 7.26 -10.87
C VAL A 76 0.45 7.37 -12.36
N GLY A 77 0.84 6.36 -13.12
CA GLY A 77 0.65 6.31 -14.56
C GLY A 77 1.67 7.09 -15.38
N ASP A 78 2.53 7.89 -14.75
CA ASP A 78 3.64 8.57 -15.41
C ASP A 78 4.83 7.64 -15.54
N LEU A 79 4.86 6.88 -16.61
CA LEU A 79 5.97 5.98 -16.90
C LEU A 79 7.17 6.72 -17.50
N LEU A 80 8.34 6.08 -17.46
CA LEU A 80 9.48 6.60 -18.21
C LEU A 80 9.15 6.76 -19.70
N PRO A 81 9.67 7.78 -20.38
CA PRO A 81 9.33 8.05 -21.78
C PRO A 81 9.49 6.82 -22.67
N ASN A 82 8.45 6.50 -23.43
CA ASN A 82 8.37 5.35 -24.35
C ASN A 82 8.41 3.95 -23.68
N SER A 83 8.21 3.85 -22.37
CA SER A 83 8.16 2.54 -21.71
C SER A 83 6.75 1.92 -21.70
N GLY A 84 5.70 2.71 -21.92
CA GLY A 84 4.32 2.22 -21.98
C GLY A 84 3.29 3.34 -21.84
N PRO A 85 1.99 3.00 -21.93
CA PRO A 85 0.91 3.98 -21.78
C PRO A 85 0.70 4.45 -20.34
N GLY A 86 1.07 3.63 -19.33
CA GLY A 86 0.71 3.86 -17.94
C GLY A 86 -0.80 3.71 -17.68
N HIS A 87 -1.19 3.82 -16.42
CA HIS A 87 -2.58 3.83 -16.01
C HIS A 87 -2.80 4.79 -14.83
N GLN A 88 -3.55 5.85 -15.07
CA GLN A 88 -3.85 6.90 -14.10
C GLN A 88 -4.90 6.42 -13.10
N ASP A 89 -4.45 5.79 -12.01
CA ASP A 89 -5.33 5.30 -10.94
C ASP A 89 -4.72 5.63 -9.56
N THR A 90 -5.27 6.63 -8.91
CA THR A 90 -4.82 7.11 -7.59
C THR A 90 -5.39 6.30 -6.43
N THR A 91 -6.15 5.24 -6.70
CA THR A 91 -6.81 4.45 -5.66
C THR A 91 -5.81 3.71 -4.79
N ILE A 92 -5.92 3.92 -3.48
CA ILE A 92 -5.24 3.08 -2.49
C ILE A 92 -6.20 1.94 -2.14
N TYR A 93 -6.09 0.83 -2.86
CA TYR A 93 -7.02 -0.30 -2.74
C TYR A 93 -6.97 -0.98 -1.36
N ARG A 94 -5.79 -1.06 -0.77
CA ARG A 94 -5.54 -1.74 0.51
C ARG A 94 -4.65 -0.86 1.39
N PRO A 95 -5.24 0.11 2.11
CA PRO A 95 -4.47 1.11 2.86
C PRO A 95 -3.62 0.51 3.98
N ASP A 96 -3.99 -0.66 4.48
CA ASP A 96 -3.38 -1.25 5.66
C ASP A 96 -2.37 -2.37 5.37
N ILE A 97 -2.02 -2.63 4.11
CA ILE A 97 -0.99 -3.65 3.83
C ILE A 97 0.38 -3.24 4.39
N LEU A 98 1.22 -4.25 4.64
CA LEU A 98 2.66 -4.02 4.80
C LEU A 98 3.31 -3.88 3.42
N PHE A 99 4.42 -3.16 3.39
CA PHE A 99 5.29 -3.18 2.24
C PHE A 99 5.84 -4.60 2.02
N PRO A 100 5.82 -5.15 0.80
CA PRO A 100 6.05 -6.58 0.56
C PRO A 100 7.49 -7.06 0.76
N LEU A 101 8.44 -6.17 1.04
CA LEU A 101 9.82 -6.53 1.37
C LEU A 101 10.13 -6.25 2.85
N GLU A 102 10.80 -7.22 3.51
CA GLU A 102 11.20 -7.07 4.91
C GLU A 102 12.27 -6.00 5.07
N ASP A 103 13.32 -6.08 4.27
CA ASP A 103 14.39 -5.10 4.24
C ASP A 103 14.03 -3.96 3.29
N ALA A 104 14.05 -2.74 3.81
CA ALA A 104 13.65 -1.56 3.04
C ALA A 104 14.67 -0.43 3.17
N ALA A 105 15.96 -0.77 3.18
CA ALA A 105 17.01 0.22 3.24
C ALA A 105 17.03 1.12 2.00
N PHE A 106 16.77 0.55 0.84
CA PHE A 106 16.72 1.28 -0.42
C PHE A 106 15.89 0.49 -1.42
N LEU A 107 14.92 1.14 -2.00
CA LEU A 107 14.04 0.54 -2.98
C LEU A 107 13.86 1.47 -4.16
N ASN A 108 13.81 0.87 -5.34
CA ASN A 108 13.40 1.54 -6.56
C ASN A 108 12.68 0.54 -7.46
N SER A 109 12.10 1.03 -8.53
CA SER A 109 11.42 0.20 -9.51
C SER A 109 12.41 -0.45 -10.48
N GLN A 110 12.10 -1.65 -10.92
CA GLN A 110 12.76 -2.26 -12.07
C GLN A 110 11.97 -1.88 -13.32
N VAL A 111 12.38 -0.82 -13.99
CA VAL A 111 11.77 -0.41 -15.25
C VAL A 111 12.25 -1.34 -16.37
N TYR A 112 11.31 -1.84 -17.18
CA TYR A 112 11.62 -2.78 -18.26
C TYR A 112 12.57 -2.15 -19.27
N ARG A 113 13.65 -2.87 -19.57
CA ARG A 113 14.74 -2.45 -20.47
C ARG A 113 15.57 -1.25 -19.99
N TYR A 114 15.29 -0.69 -18.82
CA TYR A 114 16.15 0.34 -18.22
C TYR A 114 17.04 -0.30 -17.18
N GLY A 115 18.35 -0.21 -17.36
CA GLY A 115 19.31 -0.84 -16.47
C GLY A 115 19.09 -2.34 -16.27
N GLY A 116 18.43 -3.02 -17.22
CA GLY A 116 18.13 -4.43 -17.17
C GLY A 116 19.02 -5.27 -18.09
N SER A 117 18.84 -6.60 -18.05
CA SER A 117 19.56 -7.56 -18.89
C SER A 117 19.20 -7.46 -20.38
N GLN A 118 18.16 -6.75 -20.73
CA GLN A 118 17.63 -6.63 -22.10
C GLN A 118 18.20 -5.42 -22.88
N GLY A 119 19.12 -4.66 -22.29
CA GLY A 119 19.66 -3.45 -22.89
C GLY A 119 18.75 -2.23 -22.70
N SER A 120 19.22 -1.07 -23.17
CA SER A 120 18.54 0.19 -22.97
C SER A 120 17.40 0.43 -23.95
N LEU A 121 16.32 1.06 -23.48
CA LEU A 121 15.31 1.72 -24.30
C LEU A 121 15.73 3.18 -24.53
N ASN A 122 15.56 3.67 -25.77
CA ASN A 122 15.72 5.08 -26.11
C ASN A 122 17.09 5.69 -25.75
N GLY A 123 18.16 4.93 -25.80
CA GLY A 123 19.50 5.44 -25.54
C GLY A 123 19.79 5.73 -24.06
N MET A 124 18.91 5.37 -23.14
CA MET A 124 19.25 5.31 -21.72
C MET A 124 20.10 4.08 -21.49
N GLU A 125 21.40 4.30 -21.41
CA GLU A 125 22.37 3.26 -21.13
C GLU A 125 22.37 2.98 -19.64
N GLY A 126 22.67 1.73 -19.30
CA GLY A 126 22.89 1.36 -17.93
C GLY A 126 22.73 -0.13 -17.73
N TRP A 127 23.53 -0.62 -16.84
CA TRP A 127 23.41 -1.98 -16.34
C TRP A 127 22.47 -1.97 -15.14
N GLN A 128 21.84 -3.12 -14.86
CA GLN A 128 20.88 -3.24 -13.76
C GLN A 128 21.38 -2.74 -12.39
N CYS A 129 22.70 -2.67 -12.20
CA CYS A 129 23.34 -2.22 -10.96
C CYS A 129 23.93 -0.82 -11.03
N GLU A 130 23.63 -0.05 -12.06
CA GLU A 130 23.97 1.36 -12.07
C GLU A 130 23.31 2.08 -10.89
N THR A 131 24.05 2.92 -10.20
CA THR A 131 23.56 3.62 -8.99
C THR A 131 22.31 4.43 -9.27
N SER A 132 22.24 5.08 -10.44
CA SER A 132 21.06 5.82 -10.87
C SER A 132 19.76 5.00 -10.95
N ASN A 133 19.87 3.67 -11.05
CA ASN A 133 18.70 2.78 -11.02
C ASN A 133 18.22 2.48 -9.59
N TYR A 134 18.90 3.00 -8.58
CA TYR A 134 18.59 2.85 -7.16
C TYR A 134 18.30 4.19 -6.49
N ASP A 135 18.23 5.27 -7.26
CA ASP A 135 17.89 6.59 -6.76
C ASP A 135 16.37 6.83 -6.88
N TYR A 136 15.84 7.64 -5.98
CA TYR A 136 14.50 8.16 -6.13
C TYR A 136 14.45 9.22 -7.26
N PRO A 137 13.28 9.50 -7.83
CA PRO A 137 11.93 9.07 -7.45
C PRO A 137 11.63 7.61 -7.80
N TRP A 138 10.78 6.95 -6.97
CA TRP A 138 10.24 5.64 -7.30
C TRP A 138 9.31 5.72 -8.51
N GLN A 139 9.47 4.79 -9.46
CA GLN A 139 8.75 4.82 -10.73
C GLN A 139 7.55 3.86 -10.69
N ASP A 140 6.41 4.31 -11.24
CA ASP A 140 5.34 3.39 -11.60
C ASP A 140 5.79 2.55 -12.82
N THR A 141 5.51 1.25 -12.76
CA THR A 141 5.83 0.30 -13.83
C THR A 141 4.59 -0.47 -14.30
N PHE A 142 3.41 -0.15 -13.77
CA PHE A 142 2.15 -0.74 -14.19
C PHE A 142 1.76 -0.24 -15.59
N CYS A 143 1.29 -1.14 -16.45
CA CYS A 143 1.07 -0.84 -17.88
C CYS A 143 2.32 -0.45 -18.69
N GLU A 144 3.54 -0.78 -18.24
CA GLU A 144 4.67 -0.79 -19.18
C GLU A 144 4.39 -1.75 -20.33
N SER A 145 4.87 -1.43 -21.54
CA SER A 145 4.58 -2.20 -22.74
C SER A 145 5.01 -3.65 -22.63
N ARG A 146 4.11 -4.56 -22.83
CA ARG A 146 4.30 -6.01 -22.90
C ARG A 146 3.45 -6.58 -24.04
N SER A 147 3.65 -7.85 -24.36
CA SER A 147 2.87 -8.55 -25.39
C SER A 147 1.51 -9.07 -24.86
N ARG A 148 1.24 -8.90 -23.57
CA ARG A 148 -0.01 -9.33 -22.93
C ARG A 148 -0.91 -8.13 -22.72
N SER A 149 -2.23 -8.32 -22.87
CA SER A 149 -3.24 -7.33 -22.57
C SER A 149 -4.02 -7.71 -21.31
N GLN A 150 -4.52 -6.73 -20.61
CA GLN A 150 -5.38 -6.82 -19.45
C GLN A 150 -6.41 -5.68 -19.47
N ILE A 151 -7.44 -5.72 -18.60
CA ILE A 151 -8.53 -4.74 -18.63
C ILE A 151 -7.98 -3.31 -18.50
N MET A 152 -7.08 -3.06 -17.56
CA MET A 152 -6.49 -1.74 -17.35
C MET A 152 -5.44 -1.35 -18.40
N CYS A 153 -4.87 -2.33 -19.11
CA CYS A 153 -3.84 -2.12 -20.13
C CYS A 153 -4.23 -2.86 -21.41
N PRO A 154 -5.29 -2.44 -22.12
CA PRO A 154 -5.85 -3.18 -23.27
C PRO A 154 -4.88 -3.29 -24.44
N ASP A 155 -3.94 -2.36 -24.57
CA ASP A 155 -2.91 -2.37 -25.62
C ASP A 155 -1.67 -3.20 -25.25
N GLY A 156 -1.74 -3.96 -24.17
CA GLY A 156 -0.65 -4.76 -23.64
C GLY A 156 0.15 -4.02 -22.57
N GLY A 157 0.34 -4.65 -21.43
CA GLY A 157 1.00 -4.01 -20.33
C GLY A 157 1.48 -4.94 -19.23
N HIS A 158 2.33 -4.39 -18.40
CA HIS A 158 2.88 -4.99 -17.20
C HIS A 158 1.79 -5.12 -16.14
N GLU A 159 1.65 -6.32 -15.58
CA GLU A 159 0.52 -6.70 -14.73
C GLU A 159 0.70 -6.33 -13.25
N GLY A 160 1.81 -5.73 -12.88
CA GLY A 160 2.15 -5.38 -11.51
C GLY A 160 3.20 -4.27 -11.44
N VAL A 161 3.82 -4.15 -10.27
CA VAL A 161 4.93 -3.22 -10.03
C VAL A 161 6.18 -4.02 -9.67
N ASP A 162 7.29 -3.69 -10.30
CA ASP A 162 8.59 -4.30 -10.05
C ASP A 162 9.35 -3.49 -8.99
N ILE A 163 9.72 -4.16 -7.90
CA ILE A 163 10.36 -3.55 -6.73
C ILE A 163 11.77 -4.11 -6.59
N ARG A 164 12.77 -3.25 -6.68
CA ARG A 164 14.17 -3.61 -6.40
C ARG A 164 14.43 -3.59 -4.90
N PRO A 165 14.99 -4.66 -4.32
CA PRO A 165 15.52 -4.60 -2.96
C PRO A 165 16.83 -3.80 -2.92
N ALA A 166 17.29 -3.46 -1.71
CA ALA A 166 18.46 -2.62 -1.49
C ALA A 166 19.75 -3.09 -2.16
N THR A 167 19.87 -4.37 -2.46
CA THR A 167 21.06 -4.96 -3.08
C THR A 167 20.76 -5.43 -4.49
N CYS A 168 21.48 -4.90 -5.46
CA CYS A 168 21.29 -5.25 -6.88
C CYS A 168 21.55 -6.73 -7.16
N ILE A 169 22.73 -7.21 -6.80
CA ILE A 169 23.12 -8.62 -6.89
C ILE A 169 23.71 -9.01 -5.55
N PRO A 170 23.01 -9.82 -4.75
CA PRO A 170 23.54 -10.26 -3.48
C PRO A 170 24.73 -11.20 -3.72
N GLU A 171 25.87 -10.93 -3.09
CA GLU A 171 27.08 -11.74 -3.19
C GLU A 171 26.84 -13.19 -2.76
N SER A 172 25.92 -13.41 -1.84
CA SER A 172 25.57 -14.74 -1.32
C SER A 172 24.31 -15.36 -1.96
N GLY A 173 23.82 -14.82 -3.07
CA GLY A 173 22.55 -15.21 -3.69
C GLY A 173 21.35 -14.48 -3.06
N ALA A 174 20.16 -15.04 -3.19
CA ALA A 174 18.93 -14.44 -2.70
C ALA A 174 18.97 -14.21 -1.18
N THR A 175 18.95 -12.94 -0.74
CA THR A 175 19.09 -12.56 0.68
C THR A 175 17.84 -11.85 1.21
N HIS A 176 17.14 -11.08 0.38
CA HIS A 176 15.98 -10.29 0.78
C HIS A 176 14.70 -11.13 0.85
N TRP A 177 13.94 -10.96 1.91
CA TRP A 177 12.68 -11.66 2.11
C TRP A 177 11.50 -10.85 1.60
N ALA A 178 10.67 -11.51 0.79
CA ALA A 178 9.29 -11.08 0.62
C ALA A 178 8.45 -11.55 1.80
N VAL A 179 7.52 -10.70 2.24
CA VAL A 179 6.64 -10.94 3.39
C VAL A 179 5.18 -10.89 2.99
N ALA A 180 4.33 -11.57 3.76
CA ALA A 180 2.88 -11.47 3.60
C ALA A 180 2.42 -10.05 3.91
N VAL A 181 1.81 -9.39 2.93
CA VAL A 181 1.32 -8.01 3.08
C VAL A 181 0.11 -7.92 3.99
N GLU A 182 -0.67 -9.01 4.10
CA GLU A 182 -1.84 -9.19 4.95
C GLU A 182 -1.93 -10.63 5.47
N ASP A 183 -2.83 -10.86 6.41
CA ASP A 183 -3.24 -12.20 6.82
C ASP A 183 -3.96 -12.89 5.66
N GLY A 184 -3.72 -14.18 5.49
CA GLY A 184 -4.39 -14.93 4.44
C GLY A 184 -3.87 -16.35 4.27
N ARG A 185 -4.26 -16.97 3.18
CA ARG A 185 -3.88 -18.34 2.83
C ARG A 185 -3.03 -18.36 1.57
N ILE A 186 -1.98 -19.15 1.57
CA ILE A 186 -1.25 -19.48 0.34
C ILE A 186 -2.13 -20.39 -0.51
N VAL A 187 -2.54 -19.88 -1.69
CA VAL A 187 -3.47 -20.59 -2.59
C VAL A 187 -2.81 -21.05 -3.89
N GLY A 188 -1.52 -21.06 -3.94
CA GLY A 188 -0.75 -21.60 -5.06
C GLY A 188 0.73 -21.30 -5.00
N LEU A 189 1.52 -22.32 -5.33
CA LEU A 189 2.95 -22.25 -5.55
C LEU A 189 3.21 -22.68 -6.99
N ASP A 190 3.62 -21.76 -7.85
CA ASP A 190 3.94 -22.08 -9.25
C ASP A 190 5.45 -22.03 -9.47
N GLY A 191 6.07 -23.19 -9.38
CA GLY A 191 7.52 -23.35 -9.57
C GLY A 191 7.98 -22.97 -10.98
N SER A 192 7.12 -23.10 -11.99
CA SER A 192 7.46 -22.75 -13.37
C SER A 192 7.44 -21.24 -13.64
N LYS A 193 6.79 -20.48 -12.74
CA LYS A 193 6.70 -19.02 -12.81
C LYS A 193 7.35 -18.32 -11.62
N TYR A 194 7.98 -19.07 -10.72
CA TYR A 194 8.59 -18.54 -9.50
C TYR A 194 7.63 -17.68 -8.67
N THR A 195 6.37 -18.13 -8.56
CA THR A 195 5.25 -17.36 -8.04
C THR A 195 4.67 -18.01 -6.79
N VAL A 196 4.38 -17.17 -5.80
CA VAL A 196 3.54 -17.49 -4.64
C VAL A 196 2.29 -16.63 -4.71
N ARG A 197 1.12 -17.22 -4.42
CA ARG A 197 -0.17 -16.53 -4.36
C ARG A 197 -0.68 -16.54 -2.93
N LEU A 198 -0.98 -15.35 -2.42
CA LEU A 198 -1.60 -15.12 -1.13
C LEU A 198 -3.01 -14.59 -1.35
N GLN A 199 -4.01 -15.25 -0.77
CA GLN A 199 -5.41 -14.78 -0.82
C GLN A 199 -5.91 -14.49 0.59
N THR A 200 -6.49 -13.31 0.75
CA THR A 200 -7.14 -12.86 1.98
C THR A 200 -8.55 -13.45 2.13
N GLU A 201 -9.16 -13.30 3.29
CA GLU A 201 -10.52 -13.79 3.56
C GLU A 201 -11.57 -13.11 2.69
N ASP A 202 -11.41 -11.84 2.35
CA ASP A 202 -12.30 -11.07 1.49
C ASP A 202 -12.10 -11.34 -0.02
N GLY A 203 -11.14 -12.20 -0.36
CA GLY A 203 -10.88 -12.64 -1.72
C GLY A 203 -9.81 -11.85 -2.46
N THR A 204 -9.26 -10.77 -1.91
CA THR A 204 -8.11 -10.08 -2.51
C THR A 204 -6.96 -11.06 -2.74
N LEU A 205 -6.36 -11.02 -3.93
CA LEU A 205 -5.28 -11.94 -4.29
C LEU A 205 -4.01 -11.13 -4.57
N TYR A 206 -2.92 -11.52 -3.91
CA TYR A 206 -1.58 -11.02 -4.15
C TYR A 206 -0.73 -12.07 -4.84
N ARG A 207 0.08 -11.66 -5.82
CA ARG A 207 1.06 -12.52 -6.46
C ARG A 207 2.46 -11.94 -6.27
N TYR A 208 3.36 -12.80 -5.81
CA TYR A 208 4.77 -12.53 -5.59
C TYR A 208 5.56 -13.34 -6.60
N LEU A 209 6.15 -12.71 -7.59
CA LEU A 209 6.93 -13.38 -8.62
C LEU A 209 8.44 -13.17 -8.41
N HIS A 210 9.22 -13.97 -9.10
CA HIS A 210 10.69 -14.00 -9.00
C HIS A 210 11.20 -14.38 -7.63
N LEU A 211 10.50 -15.32 -6.97
CA LEU A 211 10.96 -15.88 -5.71
C LEU A 211 11.85 -17.11 -5.93
N LYS A 212 12.78 -17.34 -5.00
CA LYS A 212 13.62 -18.54 -4.99
C LYS A 212 12.81 -19.72 -4.44
N MET A 213 12.24 -20.52 -5.34
CA MET A 213 11.25 -21.56 -4.98
C MET A 213 11.81 -22.66 -4.05
N ASN A 214 13.12 -22.88 -4.03
CA ASN A 214 13.76 -23.79 -3.08
C ASN A 214 14.12 -23.14 -1.73
N GLN A 215 13.76 -21.87 -1.54
CA GLN A 215 13.96 -21.09 -0.31
C GLN A 215 12.67 -20.40 0.14
N LEU A 216 11.53 -21.05 -0.10
CA LEU A 216 10.25 -20.59 0.42
C LEU A 216 10.17 -20.91 1.92
N ALA A 217 9.54 -19.99 2.68
CA ALA A 217 9.21 -20.14 4.08
C ALA A 217 7.76 -20.60 4.29
N VAL A 218 7.03 -20.84 3.22
CA VAL A 218 5.59 -21.19 3.22
C VAL A 218 5.32 -22.43 2.37
N ALA A 219 4.18 -23.06 2.64
CA ALA A 219 3.66 -24.19 1.87
C ALA A 219 2.28 -23.86 1.28
N ASP A 220 1.90 -24.58 0.23
CA ASP A 220 0.57 -24.47 -0.34
C ASP A 220 -0.51 -24.84 0.68
N GLY A 221 -1.60 -24.07 0.70
CA GLY A 221 -2.67 -24.21 1.67
C GLY A 221 -2.38 -23.64 3.06
N GLN A 222 -1.15 -23.20 3.34
CA GLN A 222 -0.77 -22.63 4.65
C GLN A 222 -1.46 -21.29 4.88
N PHE A 223 -1.98 -21.09 6.11
CA PHE A 223 -2.36 -19.75 6.59
C PHE A 223 -1.09 -19.00 7.03
N VAL A 224 -1.00 -17.74 6.64
CA VAL A 224 0.10 -16.84 7.02
C VAL A 224 -0.46 -15.59 7.68
N THR A 225 0.31 -15.03 8.59
CA THR A 225 0.01 -13.76 9.21
C THR A 225 0.77 -12.63 8.53
N LYS A 226 0.22 -11.45 8.55
CA LYS A 226 0.83 -10.22 8.06
C LYS A 226 2.26 -10.06 8.61
N GLY A 227 3.22 -9.82 7.73
CA GLY A 227 4.65 -9.74 8.06
C GLY A 227 5.39 -11.09 8.08
N GLN A 228 4.69 -12.23 7.98
CA GLN A 228 5.36 -13.52 7.90
C GLN A 228 6.15 -13.64 6.60
N ARG A 229 7.39 -14.14 6.69
CA ARG A 229 8.24 -14.39 5.51
C ARG A 229 7.60 -15.41 4.58
N ILE A 230 7.60 -15.11 3.28
CA ILE A 230 7.05 -15.95 2.20
C ILE A 230 8.17 -16.69 1.50
N GLY A 231 9.13 -15.95 0.95
CA GLY A 231 10.24 -16.50 0.19
C GLY A 231 11.27 -15.42 -0.11
N LYS A 232 12.43 -15.86 -0.57
CA LYS A 232 13.48 -14.91 -0.93
C LYS A 232 13.30 -14.42 -2.36
N VAL A 233 13.48 -13.12 -2.55
CA VAL A 233 13.52 -12.49 -3.88
C VAL A 233 14.69 -13.04 -4.66
N SER A 234 14.51 -13.24 -5.95
CA SER A 234 15.55 -13.75 -6.86
C SER A 234 15.49 -13.04 -8.21
N ASN A 235 16.31 -13.49 -9.14
CA ASN A 235 16.25 -13.14 -10.54
C ASN A 235 15.81 -14.34 -11.41
N ASP A 236 15.22 -15.36 -10.79
CA ASP A 236 14.77 -16.55 -11.50
C ASP A 236 13.54 -16.23 -12.37
N PHE A 237 13.60 -16.60 -13.64
CA PHE A 237 12.53 -16.44 -14.60
C PHE A 237 12.60 -17.51 -15.67
N TYR A 238 11.45 -18.05 -16.10
CA TYR A 238 11.34 -18.90 -17.27
C TYR A 238 10.79 -18.12 -18.47
N ASN A 239 11.43 -18.28 -19.62
CA ASN A 239 10.89 -17.76 -20.86
C ASN A 239 9.68 -18.60 -21.35
N SER A 240 9.07 -18.19 -22.45
CA SER A 240 7.94 -18.92 -23.05
C SER A 240 8.28 -20.33 -23.56
N ALA A 241 9.57 -20.64 -23.77
CA ALA A 241 10.05 -21.95 -24.14
C ALA A 241 10.32 -22.86 -22.92
N GLY A 242 10.22 -22.32 -21.71
CA GLY A 242 10.49 -23.05 -20.47
C GLY A 242 11.96 -23.09 -20.06
N ASP A 243 12.80 -22.29 -20.68
CA ASP A 243 14.20 -22.17 -20.30
C ASP A 243 14.37 -21.17 -19.16
N LEU A 244 15.28 -21.49 -18.23
CA LEU A 244 15.68 -20.55 -17.19
C LEU A 244 16.49 -19.41 -17.83
N VAL A 245 15.89 -18.23 -17.85
CA VAL A 245 16.52 -16.99 -18.31
C VAL A 245 16.56 -16.03 -17.15
N PRO A 246 17.72 -15.75 -16.56
CA PRO A 246 17.79 -14.80 -15.45
C PRO A 246 17.28 -13.43 -15.88
N THR A 247 16.37 -12.88 -15.10
CA THR A 247 15.96 -11.47 -15.21
C THR A 247 16.81 -10.61 -14.27
N THR A 248 16.43 -9.37 -14.05
CA THR A 248 17.02 -8.53 -13.01
C THR A 248 16.56 -9.01 -11.62
N TYR A 249 17.32 -8.66 -10.60
CA TYR A 249 16.97 -9.00 -9.21
C TYR A 249 15.90 -8.03 -8.70
N HIS A 250 14.65 -8.49 -8.58
CA HIS A 250 13.50 -7.71 -8.14
C HIS A 250 12.35 -8.60 -7.69
N LEU A 251 11.45 -8.05 -6.91
CA LEU A 251 10.13 -8.62 -6.65
C LEU A 251 9.14 -8.01 -7.66
N HIS A 252 8.50 -8.85 -8.48
CA HIS A 252 7.31 -8.44 -9.21
C HIS A 252 6.09 -8.69 -8.34
N PHE A 253 5.32 -7.64 -8.07
CA PHE A 253 4.17 -7.67 -7.18
C PHE A 253 2.89 -7.30 -7.91
N GLU A 254 1.91 -8.20 -7.87
CA GLU A 254 0.59 -7.99 -8.46
C GLU A 254 -0.49 -8.01 -7.39
N MET A 255 -1.56 -7.28 -7.63
CA MET A 255 -2.75 -7.26 -6.81
C MET A 255 -4.00 -7.43 -7.67
N TYR A 256 -4.93 -8.29 -7.21
CA TYR A 256 -6.21 -8.55 -7.86
C TYR A 256 -7.33 -8.22 -6.92
N GLN A 257 -8.28 -7.47 -7.43
CA GLN A 257 -9.50 -7.09 -6.71
C GLN A 257 -10.69 -7.01 -7.66
N ASN A 258 -11.87 -6.86 -7.10
CA ASN A 258 -13.01 -6.42 -7.87
C ASN A 258 -12.77 -4.96 -8.32
N TYR A 259 -12.77 -4.77 -9.61
CA TYR A 259 -12.54 -3.49 -10.26
C TYR A 259 -13.67 -3.18 -11.25
N ALA A 260 -14.16 -1.96 -11.21
CA ALA A 260 -15.09 -1.41 -12.19
C ALA A 260 -14.38 -0.22 -12.86
N PRO A 261 -14.19 -0.24 -14.20
CA PRO A 261 -13.49 0.86 -14.90
C PRO A 261 -14.28 2.17 -14.85
N ASP A 262 -15.57 2.10 -14.63
CA ASP A 262 -16.47 3.25 -14.47
C ASP A 262 -17.69 2.86 -13.60
N GLU A 263 -18.56 3.84 -13.28
CA GLU A 263 -19.74 3.64 -12.43
C GLU A 263 -20.85 2.81 -13.10
N GLU A 264 -20.81 2.62 -14.42
CA GLU A 264 -21.81 1.90 -15.20
C GLU A 264 -21.45 0.42 -15.43
N THR A 265 -20.20 0.06 -15.14
CA THR A 265 -19.66 -1.28 -15.38
C THR A 265 -19.76 -2.14 -14.11
N ASP A 266 -20.28 -3.36 -14.26
CA ASP A 266 -20.24 -4.33 -13.15
C ASP A 266 -18.79 -4.65 -12.78
N PRO A 267 -18.44 -4.69 -11.49
CA PRO A 267 -17.11 -5.03 -11.05
C PRO A 267 -16.68 -6.42 -11.54
N VAL A 268 -15.48 -6.50 -12.07
CA VAL A 268 -14.81 -7.76 -12.42
C VAL A 268 -13.60 -7.97 -11.53
N PHE A 269 -13.29 -9.23 -11.26
CA PHE A 269 -12.09 -9.59 -10.51
C PHE A 269 -10.90 -9.61 -11.47
N ASP A 270 -10.04 -8.61 -11.37
CA ASP A 270 -8.87 -8.46 -12.25
C ASP A 270 -7.71 -7.76 -11.56
N GLN A 271 -6.60 -7.64 -12.25
CA GLN A 271 -5.44 -6.88 -11.80
C GLN A 271 -5.78 -5.41 -11.67
N VAL A 272 -5.37 -4.84 -10.56
CA VAL A 272 -5.44 -3.39 -10.30
C VAL A 272 -4.03 -2.84 -10.17
N ASN A 273 -3.86 -1.53 -10.42
CA ASN A 273 -2.56 -0.89 -10.23
C ASN A 273 -2.18 -0.87 -8.73
N PRO A 274 -1.16 -1.61 -8.28
CA PRO A 274 -0.78 -1.64 -6.88
C PRO A 274 0.08 -0.44 -6.46
N TYR A 275 0.48 0.44 -7.39
CA TYR A 275 1.50 1.45 -7.16
C TYR A 275 1.19 2.37 -5.98
N MET A 276 0.02 3.04 -5.98
CA MET A 276 -0.34 3.95 -4.87
C MET A 276 -0.56 3.22 -3.54
N THR A 277 -1.00 1.97 -3.59
CA THR A 277 -1.09 1.12 -2.39
C THR A 277 0.30 0.81 -1.84
N LEU A 278 1.27 0.55 -2.71
CA LEU A 278 2.67 0.30 -2.32
C LEU A 278 3.36 1.57 -1.82
N VAL A 279 3.12 2.73 -2.45
CA VAL A 279 3.61 4.04 -1.97
C VAL A 279 3.14 4.27 -0.53
N ASN A 280 1.84 4.18 -0.29
CA ASN A 280 1.27 4.33 1.06
C ASN A 280 1.87 3.34 2.07
N ALA A 281 2.07 2.09 1.67
CA ALA A 281 2.66 1.08 2.55
C ALA A 281 4.14 1.38 2.86
N TYR A 282 4.88 1.92 1.89
CA TYR A 282 6.28 2.29 2.09
C TYR A 282 6.42 3.53 2.96
N GLU A 283 5.61 4.57 2.75
CA GLU A 283 5.59 5.75 3.63
C GLU A 283 5.29 5.37 5.08
N LYS A 284 4.29 4.49 5.31
CA LYS A 284 4.01 3.96 6.66
C LYS A 284 5.20 3.22 7.25
N LYS A 285 5.93 2.49 6.42
CA LYS A 285 7.14 1.79 6.85
C LYS A 285 8.25 2.77 7.25
N LEU A 286 8.45 3.84 6.50
CA LEU A 286 9.44 4.88 6.80
C LEU A 286 9.08 5.62 8.11
N ARG A 287 7.81 5.97 8.31
CA ARG A 287 7.35 6.61 9.56
C ARG A 287 7.47 5.71 10.80
N ALA A 288 7.62 4.41 10.63
CA ALA A 288 7.75 3.45 11.73
C ALA A 288 9.22 3.14 12.13
N GLN A 289 10.19 3.67 11.40
CA GLN A 289 11.62 3.55 11.70
C GLN A 289 12.07 4.59 12.72
#